data_b04eddbff385a415188e7256884fe768
#
_entry.id   b04eddbff385a415188e7256884fe768
#
_cell.length_a   1.000
_cell.length_b   1.000
_cell.length_c   1.000
_cell.angle_alpha   90.00
_cell.angle_beta   90.00
_cell.angle_gamma   90.00
#
_symmetry.space_group_name_H-M   'P 1'
#
loop_
_entity.id
_entity.type
_entity.pdbx_description
1 polymer ?
#
loop_
_entity_poly.entity_id
_entity_poly.type
_entity_poly.pdbx_seq_one_letter_code
_entity_poly.pdbx_strand_id
1 'polypeptide(L)'
;MRRIGACSVSFIALCDIRRIGLAVMFLAATTLAGHPQPDQWRGEWPETDFTRTTVPDWSEVISGGPPKDGIPALSDPDFIPVSQETRLDAREPVVAIELEGQTPRAYPVRYLMWHEIVNDRIGDTPVAVTFCPLCNSGPTFDRRVNGRTLSFGVSGKLRNSDMIMYDRETQSWWQQAVGLGIVGQMTGAELTQLPTWMESWAAFSARNPQALVMDEPSMRRAYGTNPYRGYDSNWRPFLYSGEDPPHGIPPLARVVRVGQNAWPVQRVREAGAITEEDVQITWSAGQASALDTARIGDGRDVGTIRVRDAAGRDVPHDVMFAFAFHAFWPDGRWMIGR
;
A
#
# COMPACT_ATOMS: atom_id res chain seq x y z
N MET A 1 -24.88 -11.93 -83.12
CA MET A 1 -24.11 -12.75 -84.07
C MET A 1 -23.56 -13.95 -83.31
N ARG A 2 -24.14 -15.08 -83.66
CA ARG A 2 -23.52 -16.44 -83.92
C ARG A 2 -22.67 -16.99 -82.76
N ARG A 3 -23.10 -18.01 -82.10
CA ARG A 3 -23.39 -19.43 -82.45
C ARG A 3 -22.30 -20.30 -81.81
N ILE A 4 -22.73 -21.25 -80.99
CA ILE A 4 -22.86 -22.72 -81.21
C ILE A 4 -21.58 -23.44 -80.80
N GLY A 5 -21.56 -24.50 -80.11
CA GLY A 5 -22.37 -25.65 -79.79
C GLY A 5 -21.63 -26.55 -78.86
N ALA A 6 -22.19 -27.25 -78.02
CA ALA A 6 -22.80 -28.55 -78.03
C ALA A 6 -21.84 -29.72 -78.32
N CYS A 7 -21.83 -30.63 -77.45
CA CYS A 7 -22.01 -32.10 -77.48
C CYS A 7 -21.18 -32.77 -76.39
N SER A 8 -21.78 -33.35 -75.34
CA SER A 8 -22.32 -34.70 -75.25
C SER A 8 -21.27 -35.81 -75.46
N VAL A 9 -21.04 -36.63 -74.45
CA VAL A 9 -21.53 -38.01 -74.39
C VAL A 9 -20.83 -38.73 -73.18
N SER A 10 -21.64 -39.37 -72.39
CA SER A 10 -21.51 -40.42 -71.37
C SER A 10 -20.42 -41.47 -71.53
N PHE A 11 -19.96 -42.07 -70.46
CA PHE A 11 -20.20 -43.50 -70.12
C PHE A 11 -19.50 -43.85 -68.76
N ILE A 12 -20.30 -44.34 -67.89
CA ILE A 12 -20.24 -45.34 -66.83
C ILE A 12 -18.93 -46.07 -66.64
N ALA A 13 -18.44 -46.10 -65.39
CA ALA A 13 -18.03 -47.35 -64.73
C ALA A 13 -17.96 -47.19 -63.22
N LEU A 14 -18.69 -48.02 -62.51
CA LEU A 14 -18.59 -48.31 -61.09
C LEU A 14 -17.21 -48.77 -60.70
N CYS A 15 -16.70 -48.31 -59.59
CA CYS A 15 -15.91 -49.20 -58.71
C CYS A 15 -15.95 -48.67 -57.27
N ASP A 16 -16.51 -49.47 -56.39
CA ASP A 16 -16.48 -49.35 -54.93
C ASP A 16 -15.04 -49.38 -54.41
N ILE A 17 -14.63 -48.42 -53.60
CA ILE A 17 -13.53 -48.65 -52.65
C ILE A 17 -13.82 -47.83 -51.36
N ARG A 18 -14.25 -48.57 -50.34
CA ARG A 18 -14.01 -48.47 -48.94
C ARG A 18 -13.70 -47.10 -48.34
N ARG A 19 -14.64 -46.66 -47.54
CA ARG A 19 -14.56 -45.63 -46.51
C ARG A 19 -13.41 -45.94 -45.55
N ILE A 20 -12.31 -45.18 -45.59
CA ILE A 20 -11.38 -45.04 -44.50
C ILE A 20 -11.65 -43.65 -43.91
N GLY A 21 -12.34 -43.65 -42.79
CA GLY A 21 -12.58 -42.44 -41.99
C GLY A 21 -11.25 -42.02 -41.33
N LEU A 22 -10.66 -40.93 -41.84
CA LEU A 22 -9.56 -40.25 -41.15
C LEU A 22 -10.24 -39.31 -40.13
N ALA A 23 -10.34 -39.79 -38.88
CA ALA A 23 -10.65 -38.92 -37.74
C ALA A 23 -9.47 -38.00 -37.48
N VAL A 24 -9.54 -36.77 -38.02
CA VAL A 24 -8.59 -35.70 -37.62
C VAL A 24 -8.98 -35.30 -36.21
N MET A 25 -8.24 -35.86 -35.25
CA MET A 25 -8.31 -35.45 -33.86
C MET A 25 -7.68 -34.05 -33.76
N PHE A 26 -8.51 -33.00 -33.73
CA PHE A 26 -8.10 -31.67 -33.33
C PHE A 26 -7.71 -31.73 -31.85
N LEU A 27 -6.42 -31.92 -31.58
CA LEU A 27 -5.85 -31.62 -30.27
C LEU A 27 -5.93 -30.11 -30.12
N ALA A 28 -6.98 -29.62 -29.45
CA ALA A 28 -7.01 -28.27 -28.92
C ALA A 28 -5.89 -28.19 -27.88
N ALA A 29 -4.72 -27.73 -28.28
CA ALA A 29 -3.70 -27.27 -27.36
C ALA A 29 -4.29 -26.04 -26.67
N THR A 30 -4.96 -26.24 -25.54
CA THR A 30 -5.22 -25.16 -24.59
C THR A 30 -3.83 -24.74 -24.10
N THR A 31 -3.28 -23.69 -24.71
CA THR A 31 -2.22 -22.92 -24.09
C THR A 31 -2.82 -22.37 -22.80
N LEU A 32 -2.60 -23.09 -21.70
CA LEU A 32 -2.70 -22.50 -20.37
C LEU A 32 -1.78 -21.29 -20.43
N ALA A 33 -2.37 -20.09 -20.54
CA ALA A 33 -1.66 -18.85 -20.26
C ALA A 33 -1.11 -19.05 -18.84
N GLY A 34 0.18 -19.34 -18.75
CA GLY A 34 0.84 -19.55 -17.48
C GLY A 34 0.64 -18.27 -16.67
N HIS A 35 -0.13 -18.34 -15.61
CA HIS A 35 -0.16 -17.29 -14.60
C HIS A 35 1.30 -17.09 -14.20
N PRO A 36 1.78 -15.84 -14.08
CA PRO A 36 3.13 -15.59 -13.61
C PRO A 36 3.29 -16.35 -12.29
N GLN A 37 4.11 -17.39 -12.33
CA GLN A 37 4.33 -18.23 -11.17
C GLN A 37 5.36 -17.56 -10.26
N PRO A 38 5.32 -17.79 -8.94
CA PRO A 38 6.28 -17.23 -7.99
C PRO A 38 7.72 -17.67 -8.27
N ASP A 39 7.93 -18.57 -9.23
CA ASP A 39 9.24 -19.10 -9.62
C ASP A 39 10.25 -18.01 -10.00
N GLN A 40 9.80 -16.90 -10.56
CA GLN A 40 10.66 -15.76 -10.86
C GLN A 40 11.31 -15.13 -9.62
N TRP A 41 10.72 -15.30 -8.43
CA TRP A 41 11.22 -14.75 -7.18
C TRP A 41 11.96 -15.76 -6.30
N ARG A 42 11.88 -17.07 -6.59
CA ARG A 42 12.53 -18.13 -5.79
C ARG A 42 14.04 -17.93 -5.62
N GLY A 43 14.70 -17.36 -6.62
CA GLY A 43 16.13 -17.07 -6.55
C GLY A 43 16.49 -16.00 -5.52
N GLU A 44 15.64 -14.99 -5.37
CA GLU A 44 15.78 -13.91 -4.39
C GLU A 44 15.21 -14.30 -3.01
N TRP A 45 14.24 -15.23 -2.99
CA TRP A 45 13.45 -15.64 -1.82
C TRP A 45 13.49 -17.16 -1.62
N PRO A 46 14.68 -17.78 -1.43
CA PRO A 46 14.80 -19.25 -1.36
C PRO A 46 14.14 -19.86 -0.12
N GLU A 47 13.96 -19.08 0.96
CA GLU A 47 13.39 -19.55 2.22
C GLU A 47 11.87 -19.33 2.30
N THR A 48 11.29 -18.60 1.34
CA THR A 48 9.85 -18.31 1.32
C THR A 48 9.06 -19.48 0.75
N ASP A 49 8.10 -19.99 1.49
CA ASP A 49 7.18 -21.03 1.03
C ASP A 49 6.04 -20.42 0.21
N PHE A 50 6.22 -20.35 -1.11
CA PHE A 50 5.22 -19.81 -2.04
C PHE A 50 3.98 -20.69 -2.22
N THR A 51 3.95 -21.90 -1.65
CA THR A 51 2.75 -22.75 -1.67
C THR A 51 1.70 -22.28 -0.67
N ARG A 52 2.13 -21.50 0.34
CA ARG A 52 1.27 -20.86 1.33
C ARG A 52 1.03 -19.42 0.94
N THR A 53 -0.15 -19.13 0.42
CA THR A 53 -0.49 -17.79 -0.03
C THR A 53 -1.98 -17.49 0.05
N THR A 54 -2.32 -16.21 0.30
CA THR A 54 -3.66 -15.64 0.13
C THR A 54 -3.74 -14.78 -1.13
N VAL A 55 -2.66 -14.65 -1.90
CA VAL A 55 -2.66 -13.93 -3.16
C VAL A 55 -3.47 -14.71 -4.18
N PRO A 56 -4.60 -14.19 -4.68
CA PRO A 56 -5.50 -14.94 -5.55
C PRO A 56 -4.92 -15.11 -6.97
N ASP A 57 -4.21 -14.10 -7.44
CA ASP A 57 -3.55 -14.08 -8.75
C ASP A 57 -2.17 -13.45 -8.62
N TRP A 58 -1.13 -14.24 -8.95
CA TRP A 58 0.25 -13.77 -8.92
C TRP A 58 0.55 -12.62 -9.89
N SER A 59 -0.31 -12.38 -10.90
CA SER A 59 -0.19 -11.21 -11.78
C SER A 59 -0.38 -9.89 -11.04
N GLU A 60 -1.02 -9.90 -9.86
CA GLU A 60 -1.15 -8.74 -8.99
C GLU A 60 0.17 -8.33 -8.31
N VAL A 61 1.13 -9.26 -8.24
CA VAL A 61 2.43 -9.01 -7.61
C VAL A 61 3.47 -8.70 -8.66
N ILE A 62 4.03 -7.52 -8.58
CA ILE A 62 5.01 -7.01 -9.54
C ILE A 62 6.27 -6.50 -8.85
N SER A 63 7.35 -6.34 -9.60
CA SER A 63 8.54 -5.66 -9.12
C SER A 63 8.28 -4.15 -9.05
N GLY A 64 8.59 -3.53 -7.91
CA GLY A 64 8.61 -2.08 -7.74
C GLY A 64 9.89 -1.41 -8.27
N GLY A 65 10.85 -2.22 -8.75
CA GLY A 65 12.17 -1.78 -9.25
C GLY A 65 13.32 -2.14 -8.31
N PRO A 66 13.36 -1.69 -7.05
CA PRO A 66 14.42 -2.08 -6.13
C PRO A 66 14.41 -3.58 -5.82
N PRO A 67 15.57 -4.23 -5.61
CA PRO A 67 15.63 -5.59 -5.09
C PRO A 67 15.23 -5.62 -3.60
N LYS A 68 15.20 -6.82 -3.00
CA LYS A 68 15.05 -7.02 -1.56
C LYS A 68 16.06 -6.16 -0.79
N ASP A 69 15.56 -5.37 0.18
CA ASP A 69 16.32 -4.36 0.95
C ASP A 69 17.03 -3.29 0.09
N GLY A 70 16.70 -3.14 -1.18
CA GLY A 70 17.19 -2.05 -2.03
C GLY A 70 16.73 -0.67 -1.52
N ILE A 71 15.59 -0.63 -0.83
CA ILE A 71 15.18 0.44 0.08
C ILE A 71 15.45 -0.09 1.50
N PRO A 72 16.48 0.42 2.20
CA PRO A 72 16.88 -0.13 3.49
C PRO A 72 15.91 0.31 4.59
N ALA A 73 15.19 -0.63 5.18
CA ALA A 73 14.41 -0.37 6.39
C ALA A 73 15.33 0.01 7.56
N LEU A 74 14.86 0.91 8.43
CA LEU A 74 15.60 1.32 9.63
C LEU A 74 15.25 0.42 10.80
N SER A 75 16.20 0.25 11.73
CA SER A 75 16.00 -0.47 12.99
C SER A 75 16.66 0.29 14.12
N ASP A 76 15.96 0.39 15.24
CA ASP A 76 16.42 1.04 16.48
C ASP A 76 16.99 2.45 16.21
N PRO A 77 16.19 3.36 15.64
CA PRO A 77 16.65 4.70 15.25
C PRO A 77 17.00 5.54 16.47
N ASP A 78 17.92 6.49 16.30
CA ASP A 78 18.20 7.50 17.30
C ASP A 78 17.05 8.52 17.38
N PHE A 79 16.89 9.12 18.56
CA PHE A 79 15.91 10.16 18.84
C PHE A 79 16.54 11.35 19.52
N ILE A 80 16.05 12.54 19.17
CA ILE A 80 16.40 13.80 19.85
C ILE A 80 15.15 14.44 20.47
N PRO A 81 15.31 15.27 21.52
CA PRO A 81 14.21 16.09 22.02
C PRO A 81 13.63 16.98 20.93
N VAL A 82 12.30 17.15 20.92
CA VAL A 82 11.59 18.07 20.00
C VAL A 82 12.24 19.45 19.95
N SER A 83 12.72 19.97 21.10
CA SER A 83 13.38 21.28 21.19
C SER A 83 14.72 21.40 20.47
N GLN A 84 15.34 20.28 20.07
CA GLN A 84 16.61 20.24 19.34
C GLN A 84 16.43 20.06 17.83
N GLU A 85 15.21 19.72 17.37
CA GLU A 85 14.97 19.55 15.93
C GLU A 85 14.83 20.90 15.23
N THR A 86 15.70 21.15 14.26
CA THR A 86 15.76 22.39 13.49
C THR A 86 15.70 22.20 11.97
N ARG A 87 15.66 20.94 11.51
CA ARG A 87 15.70 20.58 10.08
C ARG A 87 14.33 20.47 9.44
N LEU A 88 13.30 20.20 10.26
CA LEU A 88 11.93 19.99 9.78
C LEU A 88 11.24 21.34 9.54
N ASP A 89 10.62 21.48 8.37
CA ASP A 89 9.70 22.59 8.13
C ASP A 89 8.42 22.42 8.97
N ALA A 90 7.85 23.54 9.41
CA ALA A 90 6.66 23.55 10.28
C ALA A 90 5.48 22.73 9.73
N ARG A 91 5.33 22.67 8.39
CA ARG A 91 4.24 21.99 7.70
C ARG A 91 4.55 20.55 7.30
N GLU A 92 5.81 20.09 7.46
CA GLU A 92 6.16 18.72 7.09
C GLU A 92 5.42 17.69 7.93
N PRO A 93 4.91 16.61 7.30
CA PRO A 93 4.22 15.55 8.03
C PRO A 93 5.19 14.70 8.85
N VAL A 94 4.73 14.33 10.03
CA VAL A 94 5.34 13.32 10.88
C VAL A 94 4.28 12.28 11.25
N VAL A 95 4.66 11.01 11.36
CA VAL A 95 3.80 9.99 11.99
C VAL A 95 3.93 10.16 13.50
N ALA A 96 2.83 10.50 14.15
CA ALA A 96 2.74 10.69 15.59
C ALA A 96 2.32 9.38 16.28
N ILE A 97 3.04 8.99 17.34
CA ILE A 97 2.73 7.84 18.17
C ILE A 97 2.67 8.30 19.63
N GLU A 98 1.49 8.12 20.25
CA GLU A 98 1.23 8.45 21.64
C GLU A 98 0.68 7.21 22.35
N LEU A 99 1.55 6.40 22.94
CA LEU A 99 1.17 5.24 23.73
C LEU A 99 1.03 5.63 25.20
N GLU A 100 0.04 5.07 25.88
CA GLU A 100 -0.23 5.37 27.29
C GLU A 100 1.01 5.13 28.18
N GLY A 101 1.34 6.10 29.01
CA GLY A 101 2.49 6.05 29.92
C GLY A 101 3.86 6.14 29.24
N GLN A 102 3.91 6.37 27.92
CA GLN A 102 5.17 6.51 27.18
C GLN A 102 5.38 7.95 26.68
N THR A 103 6.65 8.33 26.53
CA THR A 103 7.00 9.60 25.88
C THR A 103 6.55 9.55 24.41
N PRO A 104 5.73 10.53 23.96
CA PRO A 104 5.31 10.61 22.56
C PRO A 104 6.50 10.66 21.61
N ARG A 105 6.36 10.04 20.43
CA ARG A 105 7.40 10.04 19.38
C ARG A 105 6.85 10.50 18.04
N ALA A 106 7.66 11.25 17.32
CA ALA A 106 7.42 11.63 15.93
C ALA A 106 8.42 10.94 15.01
N TYR A 107 7.92 10.40 13.89
CA TYR A 107 8.73 9.82 12.83
C TYR A 107 8.53 10.65 11.56
N PRO A 108 9.51 11.49 11.18
CA PRO A 108 9.39 12.37 10.02
C PRO A 108 9.17 11.59 8.72
N VAL A 109 8.11 11.93 7.99
CA VAL A 109 7.79 11.27 6.72
C VAL A 109 8.91 11.47 5.70
N ARG A 110 9.70 12.58 5.79
CA ARG A 110 10.88 12.79 4.94
C ARG A 110 11.90 11.66 5.01
N TYR A 111 11.98 10.93 6.13
CA TYR A 111 12.86 9.77 6.27
C TYR A 111 12.16 8.51 5.76
N LEU A 112 10.87 8.34 6.10
CA LEU A 112 10.07 7.21 5.64
C LEU A 112 9.93 7.15 4.12
N MET A 113 10.00 8.26 3.41
CA MET A 113 10.02 8.28 1.93
C MET A 113 11.25 7.63 1.30
N TRP A 114 12.32 7.43 2.06
CA TRP A 114 13.57 6.80 1.63
C TRP A 114 13.81 5.42 2.24
N HIS A 115 13.06 5.09 3.31
CA HIS A 115 13.27 3.89 4.09
C HIS A 115 12.00 3.04 4.23
N GLU A 116 10.83 3.62 4.03
CA GLU A 116 9.50 3.01 4.04
C GLU A 116 9.12 2.33 5.36
N ILE A 117 10.07 1.77 6.12
CA ILE A 117 9.84 1.01 7.36
C ILE A 117 10.85 1.44 8.42
N VAL A 118 10.35 1.68 9.64
CA VAL A 118 11.16 1.83 10.85
C VAL A 118 10.73 0.79 11.86
N ASN A 119 11.63 -0.14 12.20
CA ASN A 119 11.46 -1.06 13.31
C ASN A 119 12.01 -0.40 14.58
N ASP A 120 11.13 -0.14 15.54
CA ASP A 120 11.49 0.53 16.80
C ASP A 120 10.87 -0.18 18.01
N ARG A 121 11.13 0.34 19.21
CA ARG A 121 10.53 -0.09 20.47
C ARG A 121 10.16 1.14 21.31
N ILE A 122 8.89 1.21 21.72
CA ILE A 122 8.39 2.27 22.62
C ILE A 122 8.00 1.63 23.94
N GLY A 123 8.79 1.82 24.98
CA GLY A 123 8.66 1.03 26.21
C GLY A 123 8.80 -0.47 25.91
N ASP A 124 7.78 -1.25 26.28
CA ASP A 124 7.74 -2.68 26.00
C ASP A 124 7.06 -3.04 24.66
N THR A 125 6.58 -2.05 23.90
CA THR A 125 5.89 -2.28 22.64
C THR A 125 6.84 -2.18 21.46
N PRO A 126 7.17 -3.29 20.77
CA PRO A 126 7.91 -3.25 19.52
C PRO A 126 6.99 -2.78 18.40
N VAL A 127 7.37 -1.75 17.66
CA VAL A 127 6.55 -1.12 16.64
C VAL A 127 7.22 -1.17 15.26
N ALA A 128 6.41 -1.33 14.20
CA ALA A 128 6.80 -1.08 12.83
C ALA A 128 6.05 0.16 12.34
N VAL A 129 6.75 1.26 12.20
CA VAL A 129 6.22 2.48 11.59
C VAL A 129 6.44 2.39 10.10
N THR A 130 5.38 2.45 9.31
CA THR A 130 5.48 2.24 7.86
C THR A 130 4.94 3.44 7.09
N PHE A 131 5.40 3.62 5.87
CA PHE A 131 4.83 4.57 4.91
C PHE A 131 5.04 4.06 3.49
N CYS A 132 3.93 3.84 2.77
CA CYS A 132 3.95 3.57 1.33
C CYS A 132 3.60 4.85 0.57
N PRO A 133 4.55 5.52 -0.10
CA PRO A 133 4.29 6.74 -0.83
C PRO A 133 3.26 6.56 -1.96
N LEU A 134 3.24 5.40 -2.61
CA LEU A 134 2.35 5.12 -3.73
C LEU A 134 0.88 5.04 -3.31
N CYS A 135 0.60 4.60 -2.08
CA CYS A 135 -0.74 4.53 -1.49
C CYS A 135 -1.08 5.71 -0.59
N ASN A 136 -0.08 6.55 -0.23
CA ASN A 136 -0.15 7.50 0.87
C ASN A 136 -0.58 6.84 2.19
N SER A 137 -0.26 5.56 2.39
CA SER A 137 -0.67 4.75 3.54
C SER A 137 0.46 4.66 4.56
N GLY A 138 0.15 4.96 5.82
CA GLY A 138 1.13 5.04 6.90
C GLY A 138 0.71 4.35 8.21
N PRO A 139 0.18 3.11 8.19
CA PRO A 139 -0.16 2.41 9.40
C PRO A 139 1.09 2.04 10.21
N THR A 140 0.93 2.06 11.52
CA THR A 140 1.91 1.54 12.46
C THR A 140 1.39 0.27 13.09
N PHE A 141 2.24 -0.72 13.24
CA PHE A 141 1.87 -2.03 13.76
C PHE A 141 2.67 -2.41 15.00
N ASP A 142 2.02 -3.13 15.92
CA ASP A 142 2.73 -3.94 16.91
C ASP A 142 3.40 -5.11 16.17
N ARG A 143 4.71 -5.28 16.37
CA ARG A 143 5.49 -6.32 15.68
C ARG A 143 5.34 -7.72 16.29
N ARG A 144 4.56 -7.84 17.38
CA ARG A 144 4.30 -9.13 18.04
C ARG A 144 3.15 -9.84 17.35
N VAL A 145 3.42 -11.03 16.85
CA VAL A 145 2.42 -11.90 16.23
C VAL A 145 2.78 -13.37 16.47
N ASN A 146 1.80 -14.20 16.80
CA ASN A 146 1.98 -15.63 17.05
C ASN A 146 3.14 -15.97 18.02
N GLY A 147 3.29 -15.17 19.10
CA GLY A 147 4.32 -15.36 20.11
C GLY A 147 5.75 -14.96 19.70
N ARG A 148 5.91 -14.30 18.55
CA ARG A 148 7.19 -13.79 18.03
C ARG A 148 7.16 -12.27 17.93
N THR A 149 8.32 -11.64 18.03
CA THR A 149 8.53 -10.24 17.61
C THR A 149 9.24 -10.27 16.27
N LEU A 150 8.62 -9.71 15.24
CA LEU A 150 9.14 -9.69 13.87
C LEU A 150 9.90 -8.38 13.59
N SER A 151 10.84 -8.46 12.65
CA SER A 151 11.56 -7.32 12.09
C SER A 151 11.27 -7.22 10.59
N PHE A 152 10.76 -6.08 10.15
CA PHE A 152 10.30 -5.92 8.78
C PHE A 152 11.35 -5.26 7.89
N GLY A 153 11.40 -5.73 6.64
CA GLY A 153 12.20 -5.17 5.56
C GLY A 153 11.35 -4.90 4.32
N VAL A 154 11.90 -4.14 3.38
CA VAL A 154 11.26 -3.80 2.11
C VAL A 154 11.56 -4.89 1.09
N SER A 155 10.52 -5.52 0.55
CA SER A 155 10.70 -6.63 -0.40
C SER A 155 11.10 -6.18 -1.80
N GLY A 156 10.85 -4.92 -2.16
CA GLY A 156 10.93 -4.42 -3.53
C GLY A 156 9.78 -4.89 -4.43
N LYS A 157 8.79 -5.55 -3.87
CA LYS A 157 7.58 -5.99 -4.58
C LYS A 157 6.39 -5.12 -4.19
N LEU A 158 5.45 -5.01 -5.12
CA LEU A 158 4.19 -4.30 -4.95
C LEU A 158 3.04 -5.23 -5.29
N ARG A 159 1.92 -5.06 -4.59
CA ARG A 159 0.62 -5.63 -5.00
C ARG A 159 -0.40 -4.50 -4.96
N ASN A 160 -1.14 -4.31 -6.05
CA ASN A 160 -2.07 -3.20 -6.20
C ASN A 160 -1.42 -1.83 -5.87
N SER A 161 -0.18 -1.61 -6.32
CA SER A 161 0.62 -0.40 -6.06
C SER A 161 0.91 -0.13 -4.57
N ASP A 162 0.66 -1.09 -3.69
CA ASP A 162 1.05 -1.02 -2.28
C ASP A 162 2.27 -1.89 -1.99
N MET A 163 3.09 -1.42 -1.06
CA MET A 163 4.32 -2.07 -0.65
C MET A 163 4.04 -3.46 -0.06
N ILE A 164 4.76 -4.47 -0.53
CA ILE A 164 4.89 -5.74 0.17
C ILE A 164 6.11 -5.65 1.09
N MET A 165 5.88 -5.72 2.40
CA MET A 165 6.92 -5.91 3.41
C MET A 165 7.29 -7.40 3.49
N TYR A 166 8.42 -7.71 4.10
CA TYR A 166 8.72 -9.08 4.52
C TYR A 166 9.26 -9.10 5.96
N ASP A 167 9.02 -10.17 6.69
CA ASP A 167 9.69 -10.36 7.99
C ASP A 167 11.01 -11.11 7.83
N ARG A 168 12.01 -10.70 8.63
CA ARG A 168 13.37 -11.27 8.56
C ARG A 168 13.45 -12.66 9.19
N GLU A 169 12.53 -12.97 10.09
CA GLU A 169 12.53 -14.20 10.90
C GLU A 169 12.00 -15.41 10.12
N THR A 170 11.03 -15.19 9.21
CA THR A 170 10.40 -16.28 8.45
C THR A 170 10.43 -16.08 6.95
N GLN A 171 10.93 -14.93 6.49
CA GLN A 171 10.93 -14.52 5.08
C GLN A 171 9.52 -14.52 4.45
N SER A 172 8.47 -14.41 5.30
CA SER A 172 7.10 -14.29 4.82
C SER A 172 6.81 -12.88 4.33
N TRP A 173 5.92 -12.76 3.36
CA TRP A 173 5.51 -11.49 2.77
C TRP A 173 4.23 -10.97 3.41
N TRP A 174 4.16 -9.66 3.58
CA TRP A 174 3.09 -8.96 4.28
C TRP A 174 2.59 -7.79 3.44
N GLN A 175 1.27 -7.68 3.29
CA GLN A 175 0.66 -6.51 2.64
C GLN A 175 0.66 -5.34 3.62
N GLN A 176 1.36 -4.26 3.29
CA GLN A 176 1.58 -3.13 4.21
C GLN A 176 0.27 -2.44 4.62
N ALA A 177 -0.62 -2.12 3.67
CA ALA A 177 -1.84 -1.36 3.96
C ALA A 177 -2.78 -2.06 4.96
N VAL A 178 -2.77 -3.40 5.01
CA VAL A 178 -3.67 -4.21 5.85
C VAL A 178 -2.98 -4.92 7.01
N GLY A 179 -1.64 -5.00 7.01
CA GLY A 179 -0.90 -5.75 8.03
C GLY A 179 -1.10 -7.26 7.95
N LEU A 180 -1.49 -7.81 6.79
CA LEU A 180 -1.77 -9.22 6.60
C LEU A 180 -0.56 -9.96 6.03
N GLY A 181 -0.20 -11.10 6.61
CA GLY A 181 0.73 -12.06 6.02
C GLY A 181 0.11 -12.72 4.80
N ILE A 182 0.70 -12.51 3.62
CA ILE A 182 0.10 -12.94 2.33
C ILE A 182 0.82 -14.11 1.67
N VAL A 183 2.10 -14.33 1.98
CA VAL A 183 2.90 -15.45 1.44
C VAL A 183 3.85 -15.98 2.49
N GLY A 184 4.05 -17.28 2.54
CA GLY A 184 5.02 -17.95 3.41
C GLY A 184 4.44 -18.45 4.73
N GLN A 185 5.32 -18.66 5.70
CA GLN A 185 4.94 -19.28 6.99
C GLN A 185 3.87 -18.48 7.74
N MET A 186 3.85 -17.15 7.60
CA MET A 186 2.92 -16.26 8.29
C MET A 186 1.66 -15.95 7.47
N THR A 187 1.38 -16.69 6.41
CA THR A 187 0.15 -16.52 5.62
C THR A 187 -1.10 -16.61 6.51
N GLY A 188 -1.94 -15.56 6.45
CA GLY A 188 -3.16 -15.43 7.24
C GLY A 188 -2.96 -14.86 8.64
N ALA A 189 -1.73 -14.61 9.08
CA ALA A 189 -1.48 -13.89 10.32
C ALA A 189 -1.71 -12.38 10.13
N GLU A 190 -2.20 -11.71 11.17
CA GLU A 190 -2.51 -10.27 11.14
C GLU A 190 -1.69 -9.54 12.21
N LEU A 191 -1.12 -8.40 11.81
CA LEU A 191 -0.49 -7.46 12.72
C LEU A 191 -1.55 -6.56 13.36
N THR A 192 -1.40 -6.27 14.65
CA THR A 192 -2.25 -5.32 15.33
C THR A 192 -1.86 -3.89 14.94
N GLN A 193 -2.76 -3.18 14.26
CA GLN A 193 -2.56 -1.75 13.97
C GLN A 193 -2.70 -0.92 15.24
N LEU A 194 -1.74 -0.04 15.48
CA LEU A 194 -1.75 0.90 16.60
C LEU A 194 -2.44 2.21 16.21
N PRO A 195 -3.03 2.94 17.18
CA PRO A 195 -3.60 4.26 16.92
C PRO A 195 -2.46 5.28 16.68
N THR A 196 -2.27 5.63 15.42
CA THR A 196 -1.28 6.61 14.96
C THR A 196 -1.89 7.46 13.86
N TRP A 197 -1.33 8.64 13.63
CA TRP A 197 -1.79 9.55 12.57
C TRP A 197 -0.62 10.37 12.03
N MET A 198 -0.79 10.90 10.84
CA MET A 198 0.12 11.91 10.29
C MET A 198 -0.38 13.31 10.63
N GLU A 199 0.51 14.17 11.09
CA GLU A 199 0.24 15.58 11.37
C GLU A 199 1.44 16.45 11.03
N SER A 200 1.26 17.76 10.95
CA SER A 200 2.37 18.67 10.73
C SER A 200 3.35 18.69 11.91
N TRP A 201 4.62 18.87 11.64
CA TRP A 201 5.65 19.04 12.68
C TRP A 201 5.29 20.12 13.69
N ALA A 202 4.77 21.26 13.22
CA ALA A 202 4.34 22.35 14.11
C ALA A 202 3.23 21.91 15.07
N ALA A 203 2.24 21.12 14.60
CA ALA A 203 1.16 20.65 15.45
C ALA A 203 1.66 19.64 16.50
N PHE A 204 2.50 18.68 16.08
CA PHE A 204 3.10 17.70 16.99
C PHE A 204 3.96 18.38 18.05
N SER A 205 4.91 19.23 17.66
CA SER A 205 5.87 19.86 18.55
C SER A 205 5.20 20.82 19.56
N ALA A 206 4.17 21.56 19.12
CA ALA A 206 3.41 22.45 20.00
C ALA A 206 2.60 21.68 21.06
N ARG A 207 2.01 20.52 20.67
CA ARG A 207 1.23 19.69 21.58
C ARG A 207 2.13 18.88 22.52
N ASN A 208 3.31 18.49 22.09
CA ASN A 208 4.20 17.59 22.79
C ASN A 208 5.62 18.17 22.98
N PRO A 209 5.80 19.28 23.72
CA PRO A 209 7.11 19.97 23.84
C PRO A 209 8.19 19.12 24.53
N GLN A 210 7.81 18.05 25.25
CA GLN A 210 8.72 17.12 25.92
C GLN A 210 8.90 15.79 25.16
N ALA A 211 8.33 15.68 23.96
CA ALA A 211 8.41 14.49 23.15
C ALA A 211 9.77 14.32 22.47
N LEU A 212 9.92 13.17 21.83
CA LEU A 212 11.08 12.82 21.02
C LEU A 212 10.71 12.81 19.53
N VAL A 213 11.66 13.17 18.71
CA VAL A 213 11.58 13.02 17.24
C VAL A 213 12.73 12.17 16.75
N MET A 214 12.45 11.27 15.81
CA MET A 214 13.48 10.46 15.17
C MET A 214 14.52 11.35 14.51
N ASP A 215 15.78 11.16 14.89
CA ASP A 215 16.90 11.89 14.33
C ASP A 215 17.16 11.49 12.86
N GLU A 216 17.89 12.34 12.15
CA GLU A 216 18.22 12.07 10.75
C GLU A 216 19.07 10.80 10.66
N PRO A 217 18.65 9.81 9.85
CA PRO A 217 19.45 8.60 9.69
C PRO A 217 20.84 8.89 9.12
N SER A 218 21.86 8.17 9.59
CA SER A 218 23.25 8.35 9.17
C SER A 218 23.51 7.98 7.69
N MET A 219 22.55 7.38 7.02
CA MET A 219 22.64 7.02 5.60
C MET A 219 22.61 8.25 4.70
N ARG A 220 23.46 8.26 3.68
CA ARG A 220 23.47 9.35 2.69
C ARG A 220 22.25 9.30 1.78
N ARG A 221 21.26 10.11 2.07
CA ARG A 221 20.07 10.36 1.24
C ARG A 221 19.79 11.86 1.16
N ALA A 222 19.06 12.30 0.16
CA ALA A 222 18.64 13.69 0.04
C ALA A 222 17.38 13.94 0.88
N TYR A 223 17.48 13.75 2.21
CA TYR A 223 16.35 13.97 3.11
C TYR A 223 15.80 15.39 3.00
N GLY A 224 14.47 15.54 3.03
CA GLY A 224 13.77 16.80 2.76
C GLY A 224 13.50 17.07 1.29
N THR A 225 14.13 16.32 0.36
CA THR A 225 13.79 16.33 -1.07
C THR A 225 12.83 15.17 -1.35
N ASN A 226 11.71 15.48 -2.00
CA ASN A 226 10.67 14.52 -2.32
C ASN A 226 11.02 13.71 -3.58
N PRO A 227 11.28 12.38 -3.48
CA PRO A 227 11.50 11.53 -4.64
C PRO A 227 10.21 11.25 -5.44
N TYR A 228 9.04 11.50 -4.85
CA TYR A 228 7.71 11.30 -5.44
C TYR A 228 7.02 12.62 -5.82
N ARG A 229 7.81 13.64 -6.20
CA ARG A 229 7.29 14.97 -6.55
C ARG A 229 6.17 14.93 -7.58
N GLY A 230 5.02 15.52 -7.25
CA GLY A 230 3.85 15.62 -8.10
C GLY A 230 3.04 14.33 -8.22
N TYR A 231 3.38 13.29 -7.46
CA TYR A 231 2.72 12.00 -7.56
C TYR A 231 1.21 12.07 -7.25
N ASP A 232 0.82 12.80 -6.21
CA ASP A 232 -0.59 12.92 -5.80
C ASP A 232 -1.41 13.91 -6.65
N SER A 233 -0.79 14.45 -7.71
CA SER A 233 -1.45 15.24 -8.76
C SER A 233 -1.61 14.47 -10.07
N ASN A 234 -1.17 13.22 -10.14
CA ASN A 234 -1.37 12.36 -11.29
C ASN A 234 -2.86 11.98 -11.42
N TRP A 235 -3.25 11.57 -12.63
CA TRP A 235 -4.62 11.09 -12.89
C TRP A 235 -4.83 9.62 -12.49
N ARG A 236 -3.76 8.81 -12.45
CA ARG A 236 -3.77 7.39 -12.05
C ARG A 236 -2.57 7.05 -11.16
N PRO A 237 -2.75 6.04 -10.26
CA PRO A 237 -1.64 5.52 -9.47
C PRO A 237 -0.58 4.85 -10.35
N PHE A 238 0.66 4.94 -9.93
CA PHE A 238 1.77 4.25 -10.57
C PHE A 238 1.67 2.73 -10.36
N LEU A 239 1.89 1.94 -11.41
CA LEU A 239 1.85 0.47 -11.36
C LEU A 239 0.55 -0.12 -10.78
N TYR A 240 -0.57 0.56 -10.98
CA TYR A 240 -1.89 0.08 -10.59
C TYR A 240 -2.72 -0.26 -11.82
N SER A 241 -3.17 -1.50 -11.91
CA SER A 241 -4.01 -2.03 -13.01
C SER A 241 -5.43 -2.40 -12.55
N GLY A 242 -5.74 -2.21 -11.25
CA GLY A 242 -7.06 -2.50 -10.70
C GLY A 242 -8.15 -1.53 -11.15
N GLU A 243 -9.35 -1.75 -10.66
CA GLU A 243 -10.53 -0.94 -10.95
C GLU A 243 -10.47 0.43 -10.25
N ASP A 244 -11.11 1.41 -10.86
CA ASP A 244 -11.26 2.74 -10.27
C ASP A 244 -12.26 2.70 -9.10
N PRO A 245 -12.09 3.54 -8.06
CA PRO A 245 -13.02 3.62 -6.95
C PRO A 245 -14.45 3.97 -7.42
N PRO A 246 -15.49 3.47 -6.73
CA PRO A 246 -16.87 3.76 -7.07
C PRO A 246 -17.23 5.24 -6.83
N HIS A 247 -18.45 5.63 -7.21
CA HIS A 247 -19.04 6.95 -7.00
C HIS A 247 -18.28 8.10 -7.68
N GLY A 248 -17.42 7.83 -8.66
CA GLY A 248 -16.63 8.83 -9.36
C GLY A 248 -15.54 9.46 -8.50
N ILE A 249 -15.12 8.79 -7.42
CA ILE A 249 -14.02 9.25 -6.56
C ILE A 249 -12.71 9.06 -7.34
N PRO A 250 -11.89 10.11 -7.52
CA PRO A 250 -10.61 9.98 -8.19
C PRO A 250 -9.70 8.97 -7.48
N PRO A 251 -8.95 8.12 -8.20
CA PRO A 251 -8.08 7.10 -7.58
C PRO A 251 -7.09 7.64 -6.55
N LEU A 252 -6.54 8.83 -6.77
CA LEU A 252 -5.60 9.50 -5.86
C LEU A 252 -6.27 10.51 -4.91
N ALA A 253 -7.61 10.49 -4.79
CA ALA A 253 -8.28 11.21 -3.71
C ALA A 253 -7.94 10.55 -2.36
N ARG A 254 -7.71 11.38 -1.33
CA ARG A 254 -7.46 10.86 0.01
C ARG A 254 -8.76 10.45 0.69
N VAL A 255 -8.73 9.31 1.36
CA VAL A 255 -9.80 8.81 2.22
C VAL A 255 -9.27 8.48 3.61
N VAL A 256 -10.10 8.65 4.62
CA VAL A 256 -9.83 8.17 5.99
C VAL A 256 -10.44 6.79 6.12
N ARG A 257 -9.62 5.78 6.35
CA ARG A 257 -10.09 4.41 6.61
C ARG A 257 -10.13 4.14 8.11
N VAL A 258 -11.28 3.66 8.61
CA VAL A 258 -11.45 3.10 9.96
C VAL A 258 -12.18 1.77 9.82
N GLY A 259 -11.52 0.68 10.17
CA GLY A 259 -12.05 -0.66 9.92
C GLY A 259 -12.37 -0.89 8.44
N GLN A 260 -13.62 -1.18 8.14
CA GLN A 260 -14.16 -1.42 6.80
C GLN A 260 -14.80 -0.17 6.15
N ASN A 261 -14.68 1.00 6.79
CA ASN A 261 -15.32 2.22 6.32
C ASN A 261 -14.28 3.22 5.82
N ALA A 262 -14.61 3.97 4.74
CA ALA A 262 -13.79 5.04 4.20
C ALA A 262 -14.58 6.32 3.99
N TRP A 263 -14.09 7.41 4.54
CA TRP A 263 -14.62 8.76 4.36
C TRP A 263 -13.71 9.55 3.43
N PRO A 264 -14.23 10.16 2.34
CA PRO A 264 -13.44 11.11 1.56
C PRO A 264 -12.93 12.25 2.46
N VAL A 265 -11.62 12.50 2.46
CA VAL A 265 -11.02 13.58 3.28
C VAL A 265 -11.63 14.94 2.93
N GLN A 266 -12.02 15.16 1.67
CA GLN A 266 -12.69 16.38 1.25
C GLN A 266 -13.99 16.60 2.04
N ARG A 267 -14.81 15.56 2.23
CA ARG A 267 -16.05 15.64 3.03
C ARG A 267 -15.76 16.04 4.48
N VAL A 268 -14.72 15.44 5.08
CA VAL A 268 -14.32 15.78 6.45
C VAL A 268 -13.82 17.22 6.53
N ARG A 269 -13.03 17.66 5.55
CA ARG A 269 -12.52 19.03 5.47
C ARG A 269 -13.64 20.06 5.37
N GLU A 270 -14.64 19.81 4.53
CA GLU A 270 -15.79 20.73 4.35
C GLU A 270 -16.64 20.83 5.61
N ALA A 271 -16.78 19.74 6.36
CA ALA A 271 -17.53 19.71 7.63
C ALA A 271 -16.70 20.17 8.84
N GLY A 272 -15.36 20.17 8.74
CA GLY A 272 -14.44 20.36 9.88
C GLY A 272 -14.37 19.15 10.81
N ALA A 273 -15.51 18.56 11.14
CA ALA A 273 -15.62 17.33 11.91
C ALA A 273 -16.86 16.52 11.48
N ILE A 274 -16.76 15.20 11.54
CA ILE A 274 -17.85 14.25 11.29
C ILE A 274 -17.90 13.27 12.46
N THR A 275 -19.11 12.96 12.95
CA THR A 275 -19.33 11.89 13.92
C THR A 275 -20.26 10.86 13.30
N GLU A 276 -19.72 9.70 12.96
CA GLU A 276 -20.43 8.58 12.32
C GLU A 276 -19.77 7.26 12.75
N GLU A 277 -20.51 6.14 12.74
CA GLU A 277 -20.00 4.80 13.05
C GLU A 277 -19.18 4.78 14.37
N ASP A 278 -19.69 5.45 15.42
CA ASP A 278 -19.08 5.54 16.75
C ASP A 278 -17.69 6.18 16.81
N VAL A 279 -17.29 6.89 15.74
CA VAL A 279 -16.04 7.65 15.71
C VAL A 279 -16.29 9.11 15.36
N GLN A 280 -15.46 9.98 15.93
CA GLN A 280 -15.33 11.37 15.54
C GLN A 280 -14.07 11.54 14.68
N ILE A 281 -14.26 12.00 13.45
CA ILE A 281 -13.18 12.30 12.50
C ILE A 281 -13.07 13.82 12.41
N THR A 282 -11.90 14.35 12.70
CA THR A 282 -11.62 15.80 12.63
C THR A 282 -10.59 16.10 11.55
N TRP A 283 -10.73 17.25 10.91
CA TRP A 283 -9.75 17.82 9.99
C TRP A 283 -9.24 19.16 10.51
N SER A 284 -7.93 19.36 10.44
CA SER A 284 -7.31 20.66 10.73
C SER A 284 -6.26 21.01 9.68
N ALA A 285 -6.19 22.30 9.32
CA ALA A 285 -5.25 22.80 8.32
C ALA A 285 -3.80 22.80 8.84
N GLY A 286 -2.83 22.87 7.91
CA GLY A 286 -1.43 23.14 8.21
C GLY A 286 -0.46 22.00 7.90
N GLN A 287 -0.94 20.84 7.43
CA GLN A 287 -0.06 19.76 6.99
C GLN A 287 0.15 19.80 5.48
N ALA A 288 1.41 19.86 5.05
CA ALA A 288 1.76 19.75 3.64
C ALA A 288 1.64 18.31 3.14
N SER A 289 1.27 18.15 1.87
CA SER A 289 1.38 16.85 1.19
C SER A 289 2.85 16.48 1.02
N ALA A 290 3.22 15.27 1.48
CA ALA A 290 4.54 14.71 1.26
C ALA A 290 4.83 14.37 -0.22
N LEU A 291 3.83 14.35 -1.10
CA LEU A 291 3.91 13.82 -2.47
C LEU A 291 3.72 14.89 -3.56
N ASP A 292 3.65 16.18 -3.19
CA ASP A 292 3.32 17.28 -4.08
C ASP A 292 4.58 17.94 -4.68
N THR A 293 5.27 18.73 -3.90
CA THR A 293 6.40 19.57 -4.35
C THR A 293 7.76 18.94 -4.06
N ALA A 294 8.83 19.52 -4.65
CA ALA A 294 10.19 19.03 -4.43
C ALA A 294 10.65 19.17 -2.97
N ARG A 295 10.27 20.28 -2.29
CA ARG A 295 10.44 20.46 -0.86
C ARG A 295 9.11 20.12 -0.19
N ILE A 296 9.12 19.17 0.74
CA ILE A 296 7.90 18.64 1.36
C ILE A 296 7.08 19.74 2.03
N GLY A 297 7.72 20.63 2.78
CA GLY A 297 7.04 21.73 3.49
C GLY A 297 6.30 22.73 2.57
N ASP A 298 6.67 22.83 1.29
CA ASP A 298 6.05 23.71 0.30
C ASP A 298 4.78 23.07 -0.35
N GLY A 299 4.50 21.80 -0.05
CA GLY A 299 3.36 21.06 -0.62
C GLY A 299 2.01 21.70 -0.28
N ARG A 300 0.98 21.41 -1.08
CA ARG A 300 -0.39 21.87 -0.80
C ARG A 300 -0.86 21.37 0.56
N ASP A 301 -1.72 22.15 1.20
CA ASP A 301 -2.32 21.78 2.49
C ASP A 301 -3.34 20.64 2.29
N VAL A 302 -3.02 19.49 2.83
CA VAL A 302 -3.91 18.31 2.85
C VAL A 302 -4.59 18.13 4.19
N GLY A 303 -4.15 18.87 5.19
CA GLY A 303 -4.65 18.83 6.56
C GLY A 303 -4.27 17.59 7.33
N THR A 304 -4.42 17.69 8.63
CA THR A 304 -4.27 16.60 9.59
C THR A 304 -5.63 15.97 9.86
N ILE A 305 -5.71 14.66 9.76
CA ILE A 305 -6.87 13.88 10.20
C ILE A 305 -6.55 13.22 11.53
N ARG A 306 -7.48 13.32 12.47
CA ARG A 306 -7.44 12.56 13.72
C ARG A 306 -8.79 11.88 13.96
N VAL A 307 -8.76 10.63 14.40
CA VAL A 307 -9.97 9.85 14.64
C VAL A 307 -9.99 9.38 16.08
N ARG A 308 -11.13 9.64 16.76
CA ARG A 308 -11.35 9.27 18.16
C ARG A 308 -12.66 8.52 18.35
N ASP A 309 -12.70 7.66 19.36
CA ASP A 309 -13.94 7.03 19.81
C ASP A 309 -14.80 8.01 20.66
N ALA A 310 -15.98 7.56 21.07
CA ALA A 310 -16.88 8.34 21.91
C ALA A 310 -16.30 8.70 23.30
N ALA A 311 -15.27 7.99 23.75
CA ALA A 311 -14.54 8.29 24.99
C ALA A 311 -13.37 9.27 24.76
N GLY A 312 -13.16 9.74 23.53
CA GLY A 312 -12.08 10.66 23.15
C GLY A 312 -10.72 10.00 22.98
N ARG A 313 -10.64 8.67 22.97
CA ARG A 313 -9.40 7.91 22.74
C ARG A 313 -9.13 7.79 21.26
N ASP A 314 -7.87 7.93 20.86
CA ASP A 314 -7.48 7.73 19.47
C ASP A 314 -7.69 6.27 19.05
N VAL A 315 -8.20 6.06 17.85
CA VAL A 315 -8.46 4.75 17.28
C VAL A 315 -7.56 4.49 16.07
N PRO A 316 -7.20 3.22 15.81
CA PRO A 316 -6.44 2.86 14.63
C PRO A 316 -7.17 3.31 13.36
N HIS A 317 -6.50 4.11 12.55
CA HIS A 317 -6.99 4.57 11.25
C HIS A 317 -5.82 4.79 10.29
N ASP A 318 -6.13 5.06 9.03
CA ASP A 318 -5.13 5.45 8.05
C ASP A 318 -5.71 6.46 7.07
N VAL A 319 -4.86 7.34 6.54
CA VAL A 319 -5.21 8.26 5.46
C VAL A 319 -4.50 7.81 4.20
N MET A 320 -5.25 7.14 3.34
CA MET A 320 -4.72 6.54 2.12
C MET A 320 -5.39 7.10 0.86
N PHE A 321 -4.86 6.76 -0.29
CA PHE A 321 -5.55 7.03 -1.55
C PHE A 321 -6.72 6.08 -1.76
N ALA A 322 -7.77 6.57 -2.41
CA ALA A 322 -9.03 5.87 -2.62
C ALA A 322 -8.85 4.53 -3.36
N PHE A 323 -7.93 4.47 -4.33
CA PHE A 323 -7.65 3.22 -5.05
C PHE A 323 -7.15 2.11 -4.11
N ALA A 324 -6.33 2.46 -3.12
CA ALA A 324 -5.78 1.49 -2.16
C ALA A 324 -6.89 0.94 -1.26
N PHE A 325 -7.78 1.82 -0.75
CA PHE A 325 -8.96 1.35 -0.03
C PHE A 325 -9.81 0.42 -0.90
N HIS A 326 -10.09 0.81 -2.14
CA HIS A 326 -10.91 -0.01 -3.04
C HIS A 326 -10.29 -1.38 -3.32
N ALA A 327 -8.97 -1.44 -3.50
CA ALA A 327 -8.26 -2.68 -3.80
C ALA A 327 -8.16 -3.64 -2.60
N PHE A 328 -8.03 -3.13 -1.37
CA PHE A 328 -7.77 -3.96 -0.19
C PHE A 328 -9.00 -4.17 0.70
N TRP A 329 -10.04 -3.39 0.52
CA TRP A 329 -11.36 -3.53 1.17
C TRP A 329 -12.45 -3.52 0.12
N PRO A 330 -12.56 -4.56 -0.74
CA PRO A 330 -13.51 -4.58 -1.86
C PRO A 330 -14.97 -4.51 -1.39
N ASP A 331 -15.28 -5.06 -0.21
CA ASP A 331 -16.60 -4.98 0.43
C ASP A 331 -16.73 -3.78 1.38
N GLY A 332 -15.74 -2.90 1.38
CA GLY A 332 -15.68 -1.73 2.26
C GLY A 332 -16.75 -0.69 1.93
N ARG A 333 -17.22 -0.01 2.97
CA ARG A 333 -18.31 0.99 2.85
C ARG A 333 -17.72 2.37 2.57
N TRP A 334 -18.25 3.02 1.55
CA TRP A 334 -17.89 4.39 1.18
C TRP A 334 -18.84 5.38 1.86
N MET A 335 -18.33 6.11 2.83
CA MET A 335 -19.08 7.05 3.66
C MET A 335 -19.15 8.43 2.98
N ILE A 336 -19.87 8.50 1.86
CA ILE A 336 -19.91 9.69 0.99
C ILE A 336 -20.92 10.77 1.45
N GLY A 337 -21.71 10.51 2.47
CA GLY A 337 -22.76 11.41 2.97
C GLY A 337 -23.88 11.58 1.94
N ARG A 338 -25.00 10.93 2.13
CA ARG A 338 -26.24 11.11 1.35
C ARG A 338 -27.36 11.53 2.31
#